data_2744743af40471060279bc0b927c6230
#
_entry.id   2744743af40471060279bc0b927c6230
#
_cell.length_a   1.000
_cell.length_b   1.000
_cell.length_c   1.000
_cell.angle_alpha   90.00
_cell.angle_beta   90.00
_cell.angle_gamma   90.00
#
_symmetry.space_group_name_H-M   'P 1'
#
loop_
_entity.id
_entity.type
_entity.pdbx_description
1 polymer ?
#
loop_
_entity_poly.entity_id
_entity_poly.type
_entity_poly.pdbx_seq_one_letter_code
_entity_poly.pdbx_strand_id
1 'polypeptide(L)'
;AETDLPVYEVVLRPEDGLYPLPYMARQADGRPWDEECAYPGAPAHLARQPFYPDGARSFEEIDRLGVGDHGLGNLISSRADVDFYRPLPPAGYTRGLPAAERTDVGQGDIPCEARGRDFFPYRPYHIAASPPRPALARLTNDVQRVLGEGRYDGAIWTQGSPRIEETIYWFNLLIDTTAPIVGNASQRPHGMISNDGDKNLVDAVEYIASRVWADETGRDRAGVVLIQEQQIFASRDVQKGDARPGGYVVTGGHGGIIGGVGHGASPRLTYVPARRHTYLSAVNVSRLPREVTGVLRADGGGLRQVAVAVKDARGDLLDTAIPRVTIVKDVSYLDDDHLGNPETEVDILAETERNLRHHSLAGFVIEGHAPYGTMSSPRRWAAMLRAARSGLPVVCVGRGNNEGFTPPRGVFLGGGNLTATKARLLLMACLMRFGSAPPASDPASPTGAELDALRGHLEKYQEVFDSH
;
A
#
# COMPACT_ATOMS: atom_id res chain seq x y z
N ALA A 1 11.22 -20.06 -9.98
CA ALA A 1 11.55 -19.70 -11.37
C ALA A 1 13.06 -19.61 -11.49
N GLU A 2 13.65 -19.76 -12.69
CA GLU A 2 15.10 -19.68 -12.95
C GLU A 2 15.74 -18.35 -12.56
N THR A 3 14.93 -17.37 -12.16
CA THR A 3 15.36 -16.03 -11.72
C THR A 3 15.32 -15.86 -10.21
N ASP A 4 14.91 -16.86 -9.46
CA ASP A 4 14.90 -16.74 -8.01
C ASP A 4 16.32 -16.82 -7.48
N LEU A 5 16.76 -15.78 -6.77
CA LEU A 5 18.02 -15.82 -6.04
C LEU A 5 17.96 -16.96 -5.02
N PRO A 6 19.03 -17.71 -4.85
CA PRO A 6 19.05 -18.77 -3.85
C PRO A 6 18.81 -18.15 -2.46
N VAL A 7 17.78 -18.64 -1.79
CA VAL A 7 17.50 -18.27 -0.42
C VAL A 7 18.26 -19.23 0.48
N TYR A 8 19.15 -18.70 1.29
CA TYR A 8 19.91 -19.47 2.25
C TYR A 8 19.23 -19.37 3.62
N GLU A 9 18.98 -20.49 4.26
CA GLU A 9 18.56 -20.52 5.62
C GLU A 9 19.76 -20.28 6.53
N VAL A 10 19.76 -19.16 7.24
CA VAL A 10 20.88 -18.76 8.10
C VAL A 10 20.51 -19.02 9.56
N VAL A 11 21.24 -19.90 10.21
CA VAL A 11 21.17 -20.06 11.66
C VAL A 11 22.21 -19.12 12.27
N LEU A 12 21.76 -17.98 12.80
CA LEU A 12 22.63 -17.06 13.53
C LEU A 12 22.97 -17.63 14.91
N ARG A 13 24.24 -17.73 15.21
CA ARG A 13 24.76 -18.12 16.52
C ARG A 13 25.47 -16.94 17.16
N PRO A 14 25.63 -16.93 18.48
CA PRO A 14 26.38 -15.88 19.17
C PRO A 14 27.80 -15.65 18.63
N GLU A 15 28.45 -16.71 18.15
CA GLU A 15 29.81 -16.67 17.56
C GLU A 15 29.86 -16.13 16.12
N ASP A 16 28.74 -15.95 15.45
CA ASP A 16 28.70 -15.57 14.04
C ASP A 16 28.90 -14.06 13.81
N GLY A 17 29.05 -13.26 14.84
CA GLY A 17 29.21 -11.83 14.73
C GLY A 17 27.87 -11.09 14.74
N LEU A 18 27.89 -9.81 14.37
CA LEU A 18 26.73 -8.94 14.53
C LEU A 18 25.57 -9.31 13.61
N TYR A 19 25.80 -9.44 12.35
CA TYR A 19 24.83 -9.85 11.32
C TYR A 19 25.58 -10.38 10.12
N PRO A 20 25.84 -11.69 10.04
CA PRO A 20 26.43 -12.25 8.84
C PRO A 20 25.45 -12.05 7.68
N LEU A 21 25.96 -11.57 6.57
CA LEU A 21 25.18 -11.55 5.33
C LEU A 21 24.85 -12.99 4.91
N PRO A 22 23.76 -13.24 4.16
CA PRO A 22 23.36 -14.59 3.78
C PRO A 22 24.49 -15.42 3.16
N TYR A 23 25.34 -14.81 2.36
CA TYR A 23 26.50 -15.47 1.77
C TYR A 23 27.65 -15.74 2.77
N MET A 24 27.59 -15.20 3.97
CA MET A 24 28.55 -15.39 5.06
C MET A 24 28.12 -16.49 6.02
N ALA A 25 26.94 -17.01 5.90
CA ALA A 25 26.38 -18.01 6.79
C ALA A 25 26.68 -19.43 6.31
N ARG A 26 25.72 -20.11 5.73
CA ARG A 26 25.90 -21.46 5.20
C ARG A 26 25.50 -21.53 3.74
N GLN A 27 26.23 -22.35 3.00
CA GLN A 27 25.86 -22.66 1.62
C GLN A 27 24.58 -23.52 1.59
N ALA A 28 23.89 -23.57 0.45
CA ALA A 28 22.67 -24.35 0.30
C ALA A 28 22.84 -25.85 0.58
N ASP A 29 24.06 -26.37 0.47
CA ASP A 29 24.41 -27.75 0.82
C ASP A 29 24.75 -27.96 2.31
N GLY A 30 24.57 -26.92 3.13
CA GLY A 30 24.81 -26.95 4.57
C GLY A 30 26.26 -26.75 5.00
N ARG A 31 27.20 -26.61 4.07
CA ARG A 31 28.59 -26.32 4.40
C ARG A 31 28.75 -24.86 4.84
N PRO A 32 29.66 -24.59 5.80
CA PRO A 32 29.98 -23.21 6.13
C PRO A 32 30.64 -22.51 4.96
N TRP A 33 30.43 -21.22 4.86
CA TRP A 33 31.20 -20.37 3.95
C TRP A 33 32.64 -20.32 4.42
N ASP A 34 33.58 -20.43 3.50
CA ASP A 34 35.00 -20.31 3.77
C ASP A 34 35.60 -19.07 3.10
N GLU A 35 36.87 -18.81 3.40
CA GLU A 35 37.57 -17.66 2.84
C GLU A 35 37.81 -17.74 1.36
N GLU A 36 37.82 -18.96 0.80
CA GLU A 36 38.10 -19.19 -0.63
C GLU A 36 36.81 -19.05 -1.47
N CYS A 37 35.66 -19.30 -0.86
CA CYS A 37 34.41 -19.32 -1.60
C CYS A 37 33.25 -18.74 -0.76
N ALA A 38 32.97 -17.47 -0.91
CA ALA A 38 31.87 -16.82 -0.21
C ALA A 38 30.50 -17.38 -0.67
N TYR A 39 30.31 -17.55 -1.97
CA TYR A 39 29.21 -18.31 -2.59
C TYR A 39 29.63 -18.76 -3.99
N PRO A 40 28.99 -19.78 -4.56
CA PRO A 40 29.37 -20.26 -5.90
C PRO A 40 29.38 -19.13 -6.95
N GLY A 41 30.54 -18.94 -7.59
CA GLY A 41 30.73 -17.89 -8.59
C GLY A 41 31.01 -16.49 -8.03
N ALA A 42 31.11 -16.32 -6.71
CA ALA A 42 31.51 -15.05 -6.15
C ALA A 42 32.98 -14.73 -6.38
N PRO A 43 33.33 -13.48 -6.68
CA PRO A 43 34.71 -13.04 -6.69
C PRO A 43 35.38 -13.27 -5.32
N ALA A 44 36.67 -13.61 -5.30
CA ALA A 44 37.42 -13.89 -4.08
C ALA A 44 37.39 -12.74 -3.02
N HIS A 45 37.23 -11.48 -3.49
CA HIS A 45 37.13 -10.34 -2.60
C HIS A 45 35.78 -10.23 -1.86
N LEU A 46 34.80 -11.06 -2.22
CA LEU A 46 33.53 -11.20 -1.51
C LEU A 46 33.54 -12.38 -0.54
N ALA A 47 34.73 -12.92 -0.24
CA ALA A 47 34.88 -13.96 0.77
C ALA A 47 34.30 -13.52 2.10
N ARG A 48 33.88 -14.50 2.89
CA ARG A 48 33.26 -14.30 4.19
C ARG A 48 34.06 -13.33 5.06
N GLN A 49 33.39 -12.27 5.49
CA GLN A 49 33.93 -11.35 6.46
C GLN A 49 32.89 -11.09 7.56
N PRO A 50 33.28 -11.23 8.83
CA PRO A 50 32.36 -10.94 9.91
C PRO A 50 32.02 -9.45 9.93
N PHE A 51 30.77 -9.12 10.23
CA PHE A 51 30.39 -7.76 10.57
C PHE A 51 30.93 -7.45 11.98
N TYR A 52 31.73 -6.40 12.06
CA TYR A 52 32.22 -5.90 13.32
C TYR A 52 31.36 -4.71 13.77
N PRO A 53 31.14 -4.57 15.09
CA PRO A 53 30.41 -3.43 15.61
C PRO A 53 31.19 -2.09 15.48
N ASP A 54 32.47 -2.13 15.14
CA ASP A 54 33.17 -0.93 14.77
C ASP A 54 32.65 -0.45 13.40
N GLY A 55 32.17 0.77 13.32
CA GLY A 55 31.55 1.32 12.14
C GLY A 55 32.45 1.28 10.89
N ALA A 56 33.78 1.33 11.05
CA ALA A 56 34.73 1.37 9.93
C ALA A 56 34.68 0.11 9.07
N ARG A 57 34.66 -1.07 9.68
CA ARG A 57 34.60 -2.34 8.94
C ARG A 57 33.21 -2.60 8.35
N SER A 58 32.18 -2.20 9.05
CA SER A 58 30.82 -2.26 8.50
C SER A 58 30.69 -1.41 7.26
N PHE A 59 31.30 -0.23 7.19
CA PHE A 59 31.33 0.61 6.02
C PHE A 59 32.15 0.00 4.86
N GLU A 60 33.32 -0.57 5.15
CA GLU A 60 34.13 -1.25 4.13
C GLU A 60 33.37 -2.42 3.50
N GLU A 61 32.66 -3.20 4.30
CA GLU A 61 31.88 -4.32 3.81
C GLU A 61 30.66 -3.84 2.99
N ILE A 62 30.03 -2.80 3.43
CA ILE A 62 28.97 -2.13 2.70
C ILE A 62 29.48 -1.62 1.35
N ASP A 63 30.61 -0.94 1.33
CA ASP A 63 31.22 -0.42 0.09
C ASP A 63 31.60 -1.54 -0.88
N ARG A 64 32.13 -2.65 -0.37
CA ARG A 64 32.47 -3.80 -1.21
C ARG A 64 31.27 -4.48 -1.84
N LEU A 65 30.15 -4.52 -1.13
CA LEU A 65 28.90 -5.09 -1.63
C LEU A 65 28.17 -4.15 -2.59
N GLY A 66 28.51 -2.87 -2.53
CA GLY A 66 27.85 -1.83 -3.29
C GLY A 66 28.45 -1.51 -4.65
N VAL A 67 29.46 -2.25 -5.08
CA VAL A 67 30.09 -2.02 -6.38
C VAL A 67 29.22 -2.60 -7.49
N GLY A 68 28.43 -1.77 -8.12
CA GLY A 68 27.61 -2.10 -9.28
C GLY A 68 26.83 -0.87 -9.78
N ASP A 69 26.39 -0.90 -11.02
CA ASP A 69 25.71 0.22 -11.72
C ASP A 69 24.48 0.78 -11.01
N HIS A 70 24.00 0.14 -9.97
CA HIS A 70 22.80 0.53 -9.24
C HIS A 70 23.05 0.90 -7.78
N GLY A 71 24.32 1.04 -7.40
CA GLY A 71 24.72 1.46 -6.06
C GLY A 71 24.45 0.43 -4.95
N LEU A 72 25.02 0.72 -3.83
CA LEU A 72 25.00 -0.08 -2.61
C LEU A 72 23.62 -0.55 -2.16
N GLY A 73 22.63 0.33 -2.25
CA GLY A 73 21.30 0.08 -1.73
C GLY A 73 20.63 -1.17 -2.28
N ASN A 74 20.93 -1.55 -3.51
CA ASN A 74 20.27 -2.70 -4.12
C ASN A 74 20.86 -4.05 -3.70
N LEU A 75 22.16 -4.11 -3.44
CA LEU A 75 22.80 -5.37 -3.05
C LEU A 75 22.52 -5.72 -1.60
N ILE A 76 22.53 -4.75 -0.72
CA ILE A 76 22.25 -4.97 0.70
C ILE A 76 20.78 -5.22 0.92
N SER A 77 19.90 -4.41 0.33
CA SER A 77 18.46 -4.57 0.49
C SER A 77 17.90 -5.85 -0.17
N SER A 78 18.57 -6.37 -1.19
CA SER A 78 18.15 -7.61 -1.85
C SER A 78 18.70 -8.89 -1.19
N ARG A 79 19.73 -8.76 -0.36
CA ARG A 79 20.40 -9.92 0.26
C ARG A 79 20.25 -9.97 1.78
N ALA A 80 19.86 -8.89 2.39
CA ALA A 80 19.67 -8.84 3.82
C ALA A 80 18.24 -9.25 4.17
N ASP A 81 18.00 -10.53 4.17
CA ASP A 81 16.88 -11.14 4.89
C ASP A 81 17.15 -11.16 6.42
N VAL A 82 18.02 -10.30 6.86
CA VAL A 82 18.40 -10.24 8.25
C VAL A 82 17.56 -9.17 8.92
N ASP A 83 16.98 -9.52 10.01
CA ASP A 83 16.27 -8.60 10.88
C ASP A 83 17.26 -7.58 11.47
N PHE A 84 17.35 -6.42 10.83
CA PHE A 84 18.19 -5.31 11.29
C PHE A 84 17.69 -4.66 12.58
N TYR A 85 16.55 -5.07 13.09
CA TYR A 85 15.82 -4.38 14.16
C TYR A 85 15.87 -5.12 15.48
N ARG A 86 16.88 -5.90 15.69
CA ARG A 86 17.08 -6.50 17.01
C ARG A 86 17.44 -5.42 18.03
N PRO A 87 16.76 -5.41 19.18
CA PRO A 87 17.13 -4.47 20.21
C PRO A 87 18.58 -4.67 20.60
N LEU A 88 19.30 -3.57 20.81
CA LEU A 88 20.67 -3.63 21.34
C LEU A 88 20.67 -4.42 22.65
N PRO A 89 21.55 -5.40 22.79
CA PRO A 89 21.79 -6.01 24.10
C PRO A 89 22.18 -4.93 25.12
N PRO A 90 21.83 -5.09 26.42
CA PRO A 90 22.13 -4.08 27.43
C PRO A 90 23.60 -3.67 27.53
N ALA A 91 24.51 -4.56 27.15
CA ALA A 91 25.95 -4.29 27.10
C ALA A 91 26.48 -3.82 25.74
N GLY A 92 25.59 -3.55 24.77
CA GLY A 92 25.98 -3.27 23.39
C GLY A 92 26.37 -4.51 22.60
N TYR A 93 26.62 -4.32 21.30
CA TYR A 93 27.03 -5.42 20.43
C TYR A 93 28.52 -5.70 20.59
N THR A 94 28.86 -6.84 21.19
CA THR A 94 30.24 -7.32 21.28
C THR A 94 30.48 -8.57 20.42
N ARG A 95 29.53 -8.98 19.58
CA ARG A 95 29.57 -10.20 18.76
C ARG A 95 30.60 -10.07 17.70
N GLY A 96 31.30 -9.40 17.31
CA GLY A 96 32.45 -9.39 16.39
C GLY A 96 33.79 -9.61 17.12
N LEU A 97 33.79 -9.58 18.44
CA LEU A 97 34.99 -9.78 19.25
C LEU A 97 35.25 -11.28 19.51
N PRO A 98 36.50 -11.66 19.82
CA PRO A 98 36.78 -12.98 20.32
C PRO A 98 35.88 -13.33 21.52
N ALA A 99 35.50 -14.60 21.66
CA ALA A 99 34.54 -15.03 22.69
C ALA A 99 34.94 -14.60 24.11
N ALA A 100 36.25 -14.54 24.40
CA ALA A 100 36.75 -14.10 25.71
C ALA A 100 36.55 -12.62 26.03
N GLU A 101 36.33 -11.81 24.99
CA GLU A 101 36.13 -10.36 25.10
C GLU A 101 34.63 -9.95 25.00
N ARG A 102 33.77 -10.93 24.82
CA ARG A 102 32.33 -10.67 24.65
C ARG A 102 31.65 -10.51 25.99
N THR A 103 30.82 -9.49 26.11
CA THR A 103 30.03 -9.21 27.33
C THR A 103 28.54 -9.56 27.15
N ASP A 104 28.13 -9.90 25.94
CA ASP A 104 26.74 -10.21 25.56
C ASP A 104 26.46 -11.74 25.48
N VAL A 105 27.43 -12.56 25.74
CA VAL A 105 27.29 -14.03 25.66
C VAL A 105 26.35 -14.54 26.76
N GLY A 106 25.28 -15.19 26.36
CA GLY A 106 24.37 -15.88 27.24
C GLY A 106 23.36 -15.01 28.00
N GLN A 107 23.45 -13.68 27.90
CA GLN A 107 22.42 -12.78 28.43
C GLN A 107 21.85 -11.93 27.31
N GLY A 108 20.57 -12.10 27.03
CA GLY A 108 19.91 -11.38 25.96
C GLY A 108 20.21 -11.94 24.58
N ASP A 109 20.77 -13.12 24.45
CA ASP A 109 20.82 -13.82 23.18
C ASP A 109 19.39 -14.05 22.70
N ILE A 110 19.06 -13.42 21.60
CA ILE A 110 17.77 -13.59 20.99
C ILE A 110 17.70 -15.04 20.48
N PRO A 111 16.65 -15.81 20.81
CA PRO A 111 16.47 -17.15 20.28
C PRO A 111 16.58 -17.14 18.75
N CYS A 112 17.15 -18.18 18.17
CA CYS A 112 17.19 -18.33 16.72
C CYS A 112 15.79 -18.16 16.14
N GLU A 113 15.68 -17.31 15.15
CA GLU A 113 14.43 -17.07 14.45
C GLU A 113 13.97 -18.34 13.74
N ALA A 114 12.70 -18.64 13.85
CA ALA A 114 12.09 -19.79 13.23
C ALA A 114 11.29 -19.31 11.99
N ARG A 115 11.62 -19.91 10.83
CA ARG A 115 10.88 -19.68 9.60
C ARG A 115 9.39 -19.97 9.79
N GLY A 116 8.55 -19.06 9.31
CA GLY A 116 7.09 -19.15 9.44
C GLY A 116 6.53 -18.70 10.78
N ARG A 117 7.40 -18.34 11.73
CA ARG A 117 7.03 -17.74 13.03
C ARG A 117 7.59 -16.33 13.15
N ASP A 118 8.88 -16.18 13.01
CA ASP A 118 9.61 -14.93 13.25
C ASP A 118 9.98 -14.24 11.94
N PHE A 119 10.15 -14.98 10.88
CA PHE A 119 10.30 -14.46 9.53
C PHE A 119 9.62 -15.36 8.50
N PHE A 120 9.23 -14.75 7.39
CA PHE A 120 8.65 -15.46 6.25
C PHE A 120 9.62 -15.38 5.05
N PRO A 121 9.72 -16.45 4.25
CA PRO A 121 10.64 -16.42 3.11
C PRO A 121 10.29 -15.27 2.18
N TYR A 122 11.26 -14.42 1.97
CA TYR A 122 11.19 -13.35 1.00
C TYR A 122 11.02 -13.90 -0.40
N ARG A 123 10.01 -13.41 -1.09
CA ARG A 123 9.81 -13.71 -2.51
C ARG A 123 9.86 -12.42 -3.31
N PRO A 124 11.03 -12.08 -3.88
CA PRO A 124 11.26 -10.77 -4.52
C PRO A 124 10.22 -10.37 -5.55
N TYR A 125 9.67 -11.32 -6.29
CA TYR A 125 8.66 -11.05 -7.30
C TYR A 125 7.32 -10.54 -6.74
N HIS A 126 7.02 -10.78 -5.47
CA HIS A 126 5.82 -10.23 -4.81
C HIS A 126 5.94 -8.73 -4.53
N ILE A 127 7.18 -8.28 -4.42
CA ILE A 127 7.54 -6.88 -4.19
C ILE A 127 8.02 -6.25 -5.50
N ALA A 128 7.97 -7.02 -6.59
CA ALA A 128 8.29 -6.52 -7.91
C ALA A 128 7.58 -5.20 -8.17
N ALA A 129 8.24 -4.42 -8.96
CA ALA A 129 7.95 -3.01 -9.18
C ALA A 129 6.48 -2.65 -9.41
N SER A 130 5.62 -3.55 -9.83
CA SER A 130 4.20 -3.30 -10.01
C SER A 130 3.41 -4.58 -9.80
N PRO A 131 3.03 -4.90 -8.54
CA PRO A 131 2.16 -6.03 -8.31
C PRO A 131 0.85 -5.82 -9.10
N PRO A 132 0.31 -6.88 -9.73
CA PRO A 132 -0.92 -6.77 -10.47
C PRO A 132 -2.06 -6.43 -9.49
N ARG A 133 -3.06 -5.71 -9.98
CA ARG A 133 -4.25 -5.33 -9.21
C ARG A 133 -4.87 -6.47 -8.37
N PRO A 134 -5.02 -7.70 -8.88
CA PRO A 134 -5.54 -8.83 -8.09
C PRO A 134 -4.74 -9.18 -6.85
N ALA A 135 -3.46 -8.80 -6.76
CA ALA A 135 -2.64 -9.02 -5.58
C ALA A 135 -3.17 -8.32 -4.32
N LEU A 136 -3.99 -7.28 -4.47
CA LEU A 136 -4.65 -6.60 -3.35
C LEU A 136 -5.54 -7.55 -2.53
N ALA A 137 -6.18 -8.54 -3.15
CA ALA A 137 -6.96 -9.54 -2.43
C ALA A 137 -6.08 -10.35 -1.48
N ARG A 138 -4.97 -10.85 -1.99
CA ARG A 138 -4.03 -11.64 -1.19
C ARG A 138 -3.43 -10.82 -0.05
N LEU A 139 -2.99 -9.59 -0.33
CA LEU A 139 -2.48 -8.69 0.71
C LEU A 139 -3.52 -8.46 1.81
N THR A 140 -4.77 -8.22 1.43
CA THR A 140 -5.86 -8.04 2.38
C THR A 140 -6.06 -9.30 3.25
N ASN A 141 -6.14 -10.47 2.63
CA ASN A 141 -6.36 -11.72 3.34
C ASN A 141 -5.22 -12.06 4.30
N ASP A 142 -3.97 -11.87 3.86
CA ASP A 142 -2.80 -12.17 4.69
C ASP A 142 -2.71 -11.23 5.90
N VAL A 143 -2.89 -9.92 5.71
CA VAL A 143 -2.88 -8.93 6.80
C VAL A 143 -4.06 -9.15 7.74
N GLN A 144 -5.27 -9.39 7.20
CA GLN A 144 -6.46 -9.66 8.01
C GLN A 144 -6.29 -10.91 8.87
N ARG A 145 -5.74 -11.98 8.30
CA ARG A 145 -5.50 -13.23 9.02
C ARG A 145 -4.50 -13.04 10.16
N VAL A 146 -3.37 -12.42 9.86
CA VAL A 146 -2.30 -12.22 10.86
C VAL A 146 -2.78 -11.37 12.03
N LEU A 147 -3.47 -10.25 11.76
CA LEU A 147 -3.99 -9.40 12.83
C LEU A 147 -5.20 -10.03 13.55
N GLY A 148 -6.00 -10.82 12.84
CA GLY A 148 -7.14 -11.54 13.40
C GLY A 148 -6.76 -12.65 14.40
N GLU A 149 -5.52 -13.13 14.39
CA GLU A 149 -5.03 -14.09 15.36
C GLU A 149 -4.86 -13.51 16.78
N GLY A 150 -4.83 -12.19 16.93
CA GLY A 150 -4.73 -11.50 18.23
C GLY A 150 -3.41 -11.70 18.97
N ARG A 151 -2.37 -12.17 18.28
CA ARG A 151 -1.03 -12.43 18.85
C ARG A 151 -0.09 -11.23 18.81
N TYR A 152 -0.44 -10.21 18.05
CA TYR A 152 0.42 -9.07 17.78
C TYR A 152 -0.25 -7.77 18.27
N ASP A 153 0.55 -6.90 18.85
CA ASP A 153 0.11 -5.57 19.33
C ASP A 153 -0.12 -4.58 18.18
N GLY A 154 0.34 -4.89 16.98
CA GLY A 154 0.19 -4.10 15.77
C GLY A 154 0.95 -4.70 14.60
N ALA A 155 0.92 -4.03 13.47
CA ALA A 155 1.65 -4.44 12.27
C ALA A 155 2.44 -3.29 11.66
N ILE A 156 3.62 -3.59 11.12
CA ILE A 156 4.42 -2.67 10.32
C ILE A 156 4.45 -3.20 8.89
N TRP A 157 4.03 -2.35 7.96
CA TRP A 157 4.07 -2.64 6.53
C TRP A 157 5.19 -1.85 5.86
N THR A 158 6.20 -2.55 5.36
CA THR A 158 7.31 -1.94 4.64
C THR A 158 7.12 -2.07 3.13
N GLN A 159 7.23 -0.98 2.41
CA GLN A 159 7.10 -0.97 0.96
C GLN A 159 7.82 0.22 0.35
N GLY A 160 8.31 0.03 -0.88
CA GLY A 160 8.94 1.09 -1.64
C GLY A 160 8.02 2.28 -1.89
N SER A 161 8.57 3.46 -1.70
CA SER A 161 7.98 4.74 -2.06
C SER A 161 7.90 4.87 -3.59
N PRO A 162 6.82 5.42 -4.17
CA PRO A 162 5.63 6.01 -3.52
C PRO A 162 4.46 5.05 -3.29
N ARG A 163 4.54 3.81 -3.70
CA ARG A 163 3.40 2.86 -3.70
C ARG A 163 2.79 2.61 -2.33
N ILE A 164 3.59 2.74 -1.28
CA ILE A 164 3.13 2.54 0.09
C ILE A 164 1.89 3.38 0.41
N GLU A 165 1.82 4.61 -0.10
CA GLU A 165 0.69 5.52 0.17
C GLU A 165 -0.66 4.98 -0.30
N GLU A 166 -0.66 4.19 -1.38
CA GLU A 166 -1.87 3.53 -1.87
C GLU A 166 -2.19 2.27 -1.05
N THR A 167 -1.17 1.46 -0.75
CA THR A 167 -1.35 0.19 -0.02
C THR A 167 -1.84 0.42 1.40
N ILE A 168 -1.28 1.37 2.14
CA ILE A 168 -1.72 1.65 3.50
C ILE A 168 -3.13 2.27 3.54
N TYR A 169 -3.52 3.06 2.55
CA TYR A 169 -4.89 3.52 2.46
C TYR A 169 -5.86 2.37 2.13
N TRP A 170 -5.45 1.44 1.27
CA TRP A 170 -6.21 0.21 1.05
C TRP A 170 -6.42 -0.56 2.35
N PHE A 171 -5.39 -0.73 3.17
CA PHE A 171 -5.52 -1.36 4.48
C PHE A 171 -6.45 -0.57 5.42
N ASN A 172 -6.36 0.74 5.41
CA ASN A 172 -7.24 1.61 6.17
C ASN A 172 -8.73 1.41 5.84
N LEU A 173 -9.02 1.07 4.59
CA LEU A 173 -10.38 0.80 4.12
C LEU A 173 -10.82 -0.64 4.38
N LEU A 174 -9.94 -1.62 4.13
CA LEU A 174 -10.33 -3.03 4.03
C LEU A 174 -10.05 -3.87 5.27
N ILE A 175 -9.03 -3.56 6.08
CA ILE A 175 -8.67 -4.41 7.22
C ILE A 175 -9.61 -4.12 8.40
N ASP A 176 -10.26 -5.16 8.90
CA ASP A 176 -11.08 -5.10 10.11
C ASP A 176 -10.22 -5.44 11.32
N THR A 177 -9.63 -4.43 11.92
CA THR A 177 -8.76 -4.58 13.09
C THR A 177 -8.85 -3.37 14.01
N THR A 178 -8.72 -3.61 15.30
CA THR A 178 -8.58 -2.59 16.33
C THR A 178 -7.10 -2.36 16.71
N ALA A 179 -6.19 -3.15 16.17
CA ALA A 179 -4.76 -2.98 16.33
C ALA A 179 -4.21 -1.96 15.31
N PRO A 180 -3.14 -1.22 15.64
CA PRO A 180 -2.55 -0.23 14.75
C PRO A 180 -1.82 -0.91 13.58
N ILE A 181 -1.87 -0.28 12.42
CA ILE A 181 -1.04 -0.64 11.26
C ILE A 181 -0.21 0.59 10.89
N VAL A 182 1.10 0.41 10.79
CA VAL A 182 2.05 1.46 10.46
C VAL A 182 2.72 1.15 9.13
N GLY A 183 2.61 2.05 8.17
CA GLY A 183 3.38 2.00 6.93
C GLY A 183 4.75 2.64 7.10
N ASN A 184 5.77 2.03 6.54
CA ASN A 184 7.12 2.60 6.45
C ASN A 184 7.68 2.50 5.05
N ALA A 185 8.35 3.57 4.64
CA ALA A 185 9.15 3.61 3.43
C ALA A 185 10.53 4.19 3.75
N SER A 186 11.40 4.24 2.76
CA SER A 186 12.69 4.94 2.87
C SER A 186 12.87 5.83 1.65
N GLN A 187 13.33 7.04 1.88
CA GLN A 187 13.74 7.96 0.81
C GLN A 187 15.20 7.73 0.40
N ARG A 188 16.01 7.30 1.36
CA ARG A 188 17.41 6.96 1.16
C ARG A 188 17.60 5.48 1.49
N PRO A 189 18.02 4.67 0.50
CA PRO A 189 18.29 3.26 0.73
C PRO A 189 19.27 3.02 1.89
N HIS A 190 19.14 1.88 2.51
CA HIS A 190 20.11 1.43 3.51
C HIS A 190 21.53 1.44 2.91
N GLY A 191 22.51 1.90 3.67
CA GLY A 191 23.89 2.08 3.22
C GLY A 191 24.21 3.48 2.66
N MET A 192 23.23 4.30 2.34
CA MET A 192 23.47 5.72 2.04
C MET A 192 23.67 6.52 3.32
N ILE A 193 24.49 7.58 3.24
CA ILE A 193 24.65 8.51 4.36
C ILE A 193 23.29 9.08 4.74
N SER A 194 22.98 9.05 6.05
CA SER A 194 21.69 9.49 6.59
C SER A 194 20.50 8.72 6.04
N ASN A 195 20.62 7.40 5.80
CA ASN A 195 19.44 6.60 5.47
C ASN A 195 18.36 6.79 6.53
N ASP A 196 17.10 6.79 6.09
CA ASP A 196 15.96 7.05 6.97
C ASP A 196 15.15 5.80 7.30
N GLY A 197 15.41 4.69 6.60
CA GLY A 197 14.64 3.46 6.73
C GLY A 197 14.67 2.88 8.13
N ASP A 198 15.85 2.76 8.71
CA ASP A 198 16.06 2.19 10.03
C ASP A 198 15.34 3.02 11.11
N LYS A 199 15.50 4.35 11.04
CA LYS A 199 14.84 5.25 12.00
C LYS A 199 13.32 5.20 11.85
N ASN A 200 12.80 5.16 10.63
CA ASN A 200 11.36 5.07 10.39
C ASN A 200 10.77 3.80 11.01
N LEU A 201 11.49 2.68 10.95
CA LEU A 201 11.03 1.42 11.56
C LEU A 201 11.09 1.47 13.09
N VAL A 202 12.15 2.01 13.67
CA VAL A 202 12.23 2.24 15.12
C VAL A 202 11.07 3.13 15.58
N ASP A 203 10.80 4.21 14.85
CA ASP A 203 9.68 5.11 15.15
C ASP A 203 8.33 4.39 15.08
N ALA A 204 8.16 3.48 14.15
CA ALA A 204 6.94 2.65 14.04
C ALA A 204 6.78 1.71 15.25
N VAL A 205 7.86 1.08 15.69
CA VAL A 205 7.85 0.24 16.91
C VAL A 205 7.52 1.09 18.13
N GLU A 206 8.17 2.25 18.29
CA GLU A 206 7.89 3.17 19.39
C GLU A 206 6.43 3.65 19.38
N TYR A 207 5.87 3.96 18.20
CA TYR A 207 4.46 4.32 18.04
C TYR A 207 3.53 3.20 18.53
N ILE A 208 3.75 1.97 18.08
CA ILE A 208 2.93 0.82 18.49
C ILE A 208 3.06 0.59 19.99
N ALA A 209 4.29 0.54 20.52
CA ALA A 209 4.57 0.29 21.93
C ALA A 209 4.03 1.37 22.87
N SER A 210 4.06 2.63 22.45
CA SER A 210 3.57 3.76 23.25
C SER A 210 2.06 3.75 23.48
N ARG A 211 1.29 3.05 22.64
CA ARG A 211 -0.18 3.02 22.66
C ARG A 211 -0.84 4.40 22.51
N VAL A 212 -0.14 5.41 22.02
CA VAL A 212 -0.68 6.76 21.80
C VAL A 212 -1.87 6.76 20.82
N TRP A 213 -1.92 5.75 19.97
CA TRP A 213 -2.98 5.48 19.01
C TRP A 213 -4.27 4.94 19.66
N ALA A 214 -4.19 4.37 20.87
CA ALA A 214 -5.31 3.70 21.50
C ALA A 214 -6.32 4.69 22.10
N ASP A 215 -7.59 4.35 21.98
CA ASP A 215 -8.67 4.98 22.75
C ASP A 215 -8.75 4.41 24.18
N GLU A 216 -9.70 4.90 24.98
CA GLU A 216 -9.91 4.45 26.35
C GLU A 216 -10.23 2.95 26.46
N THR A 217 -10.72 2.33 25.40
CA THR A 217 -11.03 0.90 25.32
C THR A 217 -9.87 0.08 24.73
N GLY A 218 -8.75 0.72 24.41
CA GLY A 218 -7.57 0.08 23.85
C GLY A 218 -7.62 -0.14 22.34
N ARG A 219 -8.61 0.41 21.61
CA ARG A 219 -8.76 0.27 20.17
C ARG A 219 -8.09 1.44 19.44
N ASP A 220 -7.63 1.15 18.24
CA ASP A 220 -7.03 2.18 17.39
C ASP A 220 -8.05 3.26 17.02
N ARG A 221 -7.69 4.52 17.28
CA ARG A 221 -8.44 5.73 16.93
C ARG A 221 -7.81 6.54 15.81
N ALA A 222 -6.62 6.19 15.39
CA ALA A 222 -5.85 6.93 14.40
C ALA A 222 -6.00 6.37 12.98
N GLY A 223 -6.37 5.10 12.87
CA GLY A 223 -6.34 4.37 11.62
C GLY A 223 -4.93 4.03 11.16
N VAL A 224 -4.80 3.53 9.94
CA VAL A 224 -3.51 3.22 9.37
C VAL A 224 -2.72 4.50 9.14
N VAL A 225 -1.49 4.52 9.60
CA VAL A 225 -0.59 5.68 9.50
C VAL A 225 0.64 5.38 8.66
N LEU A 226 1.25 6.39 8.06
CA LEU A 226 2.62 6.35 7.55
C LEU A 226 3.51 7.06 8.56
N ILE A 227 4.62 6.44 8.93
CA ILE A 227 5.67 7.12 9.71
C ILE A 227 6.90 7.28 8.84
N GLN A 228 7.28 8.53 8.64
CA GLN A 228 8.40 8.93 7.80
C GLN A 228 9.04 10.20 8.35
N GLU A 229 10.36 10.19 8.51
CA GLU A 229 11.13 11.33 9.00
C GLU A 229 10.51 11.94 10.28
N GLN A 230 10.17 11.06 11.24
CA GLN A 230 9.59 11.42 12.55
C GLN A 230 8.20 12.07 12.51
N GLN A 231 7.56 12.12 11.34
CA GLN A 231 6.18 12.58 11.20
C GLN A 231 5.22 11.40 11.08
N ILE A 232 4.06 11.53 11.70
CA ILE A 232 2.97 10.55 11.63
C ILE A 232 1.90 11.13 10.70
N PHE A 233 1.68 10.45 9.58
CA PHE A 233 0.72 10.85 8.56
C PHE A 233 -0.51 9.93 8.57
N ALA A 234 -1.69 10.50 8.45
CA ALA A 234 -2.89 9.70 8.15
C ALA A 234 -2.79 9.10 6.74
N SER A 235 -3.04 7.80 6.61
CA SER A 235 -2.92 7.09 5.33
C SER A 235 -3.85 7.64 4.25
N ARG A 236 -4.99 8.22 4.63
CA ARG A 236 -5.93 8.84 3.70
C ARG A 236 -5.34 10.05 2.97
N ASP A 237 -4.55 10.84 3.67
CA ASP A 237 -4.17 12.19 3.24
C ASP A 237 -2.70 12.29 2.81
N VAL A 238 -1.87 11.30 3.14
CA VAL A 238 -0.46 11.29 2.78
C VAL A 238 -0.23 11.03 1.30
N GLN A 239 0.70 11.77 0.72
CA GLN A 239 1.18 11.58 -0.65
C GLN A 239 2.67 11.87 -0.72
N LYS A 240 3.39 11.16 -1.60
CA LYS A 240 4.76 11.53 -1.94
C LYS A 240 4.76 12.76 -2.82
N GLY A 241 5.30 13.86 -2.30
CA GLY A 241 5.39 15.14 -3.00
C GLY A 241 6.65 15.29 -3.84
N ASP A 242 7.79 14.82 -3.34
CA ASP A 242 9.06 14.88 -4.07
C ASP A 242 10.03 13.76 -3.65
N ALA A 243 11.23 13.76 -4.23
CA ALA A 243 12.25 12.73 -3.99
C ALA A 243 13.23 13.07 -2.86
N ARG A 244 13.13 14.23 -2.25
CA ARG A 244 14.02 14.63 -1.15
C ARG A 244 13.65 13.92 0.16
N PRO A 245 14.56 13.87 1.12
CA PRO A 245 14.21 13.52 2.49
C PRO A 245 13.04 14.37 2.99
N GLY A 246 12.10 13.77 3.72
CA GLY A 246 10.88 14.46 4.12
C GLY A 246 9.93 14.81 2.96
N GLY A 247 10.08 14.14 1.81
CA GLY A 247 9.29 14.40 0.60
C GLY A 247 7.85 13.90 0.62
N TYR A 248 7.37 13.36 1.73
CA TYR A 248 5.94 13.11 1.92
C TYR A 248 5.23 14.36 2.38
N VAL A 249 4.07 14.58 1.82
CA VAL A 249 3.22 15.74 2.09
C VAL A 249 1.79 15.31 2.37
N VAL A 250 1.02 16.22 2.90
CA VAL A 250 -0.42 16.03 3.08
C VAL A 250 -1.15 16.67 1.90
N THR A 251 -2.03 15.89 1.28
CA THR A 251 -2.86 16.34 0.17
C THR A 251 -4.31 16.11 0.48
N GLY A 252 -5.05 16.59 0.98
CA GLY A 252 -6.44 16.30 1.36
C GLY A 252 -6.96 17.24 2.42
N GLY A 253 -6.22 18.31 2.63
CA GLY A 253 -6.55 19.34 3.61
C GLY A 253 -5.70 19.29 4.88
N HIS A 254 -6.01 20.17 5.80
CA HIS A 254 -5.32 20.25 7.07
C HIS A 254 -5.59 19.03 7.95
N GLY A 255 -4.60 18.63 8.76
CA GLY A 255 -4.72 17.54 9.73
C GLY A 255 -4.28 16.17 9.25
N GLY A 256 -3.74 16.05 8.07
CA GLY A 256 -3.17 14.78 7.60
C GLY A 256 -1.82 14.44 8.24
N ILE A 257 -1.06 15.42 8.73
CA ILE A 257 0.04 15.20 9.68
C ILE A 257 -0.62 15.18 11.06
N ILE A 258 -0.74 14.00 11.64
CA ILE A 258 -1.51 13.79 12.87
C ILE A 258 -0.66 13.75 14.13
N GLY A 259 0.66 13.77 13.98
CA GLY A 259 1.57 13.74 15.11
C GLY A 259 3.03 13.64 14.72
N GLY A 260 3.86 13.31 15.70
CA GLY A 260 5.29 13.12 15.50
C GLY A 260 5.92 12.20 16.53
N VAL A 261 7.10 11.67 16.16
CA VAL A 261 7.98 10.89 17.02
C VAL A 261 9.22 11.74 17.27
N GLY A 262 9.31 12.33 18.45
CA GLY A 262 10.41 13.21 18.79
C GLY A 262 11.70 12.44 19.08
N HIS A 263 12.84 13.07 18.88
CA HIS A 263 14.13 12.51 19.27
C HIS A 263 14.19 12.38 20.82
N GLY A 264 14.24 11.15 21.32
CA GLY A 264 14.25 10.87 22.77
C GLY A 264 12.95 11.21 23.51
N ALA A 265 11.84 11.46 22.78
CA ALA A 265 10.54 11.69 23.37
C ALA A 265 9.52 10.67 22.87
N SER A 266 8.55 10.33 23.70
CA SER A 266 7.46 9.44 23.31
C SER A 266 6.66 10.02 22.15
N PRO A 267 6.14 9.16 21.24
CA PRO A 267 5.26 9.58 20.16
C PRO A 267 4.05 10.35 20.68
N ARG A 268 3.60 11.35 19.93
CA ARG A 268 2.45 12.19 20.27
C ARG A 268 1.54 12.36 19.07
N LEU A 269 0.23 12.27 19.30
CA LEU A 269 -0.79 12.68 18.36
C LEU A 269 -1.26 14.10 18.72
N THR A 270 -1.29 14.98 17.73
CA THR A 270 -1.86 16.34 17.82
C THR A 270 -3.28 16.37 17.29
N TYR A 271 -3.62 15.46 16.39
CA TYR A 271 -4.96 15.29 15.82
C TYR A 271 -5.33 13.82 15.78
N VAL A 272 -6.62 13.55 15.73
CA VAL A 272 -7.19 12.24 15.45
C VAL A 272 -8.03 12.37 14.19
N PRO A 273 -7.84 11.52 13.18
CA PRO A 273 -8.63 11.58 11.95
C PRO A 273 -10.13 11.43 12.24
N ALA A 274 -10.96 12.32 11.68
CA ALA A 274 -12.41 12.26 11.82
C ALA A 274 -13.06 11.21 10.89
N ARG A 275 -12.28 10.66 9.95
CA ARG A 275 -12.76 9.74 8.93
C ARG A 275 -12.75 8.30 9.44
N ARG A 276 -13.70 7.49 8.95
CA ARG A 276 -13.79 6.08 9.31
C ARG A 276 -12.61 5.30 8.74
N HIS A 277 -12.12 4.35 9.51
CA HIS A 277 -10.95 3.54 9.19
C HIS A 277 -11.10 2.13 9.76
N THR A 278 -10.33 1.19 9.26
CA THR A 278 -10.19 -0.19 9.78
C THR A 278 -11.52 -0.78 10.28
N TYR A 279 -11.67 -1.07 11.57
CA TYR A 279 -12.90 -1.64 12.14
C TYR A 279 -14.12 -0.71 12.05
N LEU A 280 -13.92 0.60 11.90
CA LEU A 280 -14.98 1.58 11.68
C LEU A 280 -15.39 1.71 10.21
N SER A 281 -14.56 1.24 9.29
CA SER A 281 -14.82 1.37 7.85
C SER A 281 -16.09 0.63 7.44
N ALA A 282 -16.94 1.29 6.66
CA ALA A 282 -18.18 0.70 6.12
C ALA A 282 -17.89 -0.33 5.00
N VAL A 283 -16.65 -0.37 4.50
CA VAL A 283 -16.21 -1.21 3.40
C VAL A 283 -15.10 -2.20 3.78
N ASN A 284 -14.85 -2.41 5.08
CA ASN A 284 -13.86 -3.38 5.51
C ASN A 284 -14.27 -4.81 5.15
N VAL A 285 -13.31 -5.72 5.12
CA VAL A 285 -13.51 -7.08 4.63
C VAL A 285 -14.64 -7.80 5.37
N SER A 286 -14.83 -7.60 6.67
CA SER A 286 -15.91 -8.24 7.42
C SER A 286 -17.30 -7.78 6.97
N ARG A 287 -17.41 -6.56 6.45
CA ARG A 287 -18.66 -5.98 5.97
C ARG A 287 -18.94 -6.22 4.49
N LEU A 288 -17.95 -6.66 3.71
CA LEU A 288 -18.18 -7.04 2.32
C LEU A 288 -19.11 -8.25 2.23
N PRO A 289 -20.08 -8.24 1.31
CA PRO A 289 -20.93 -9.41 1.06
C PRO A 289 -20.15 -10.53 0.37
N ARG A 290 -20.71 -11.72 0.31
CA ARG A 290 -20.12 -12.83 -0.46
C ARG A 290 -20.25 -12.64 -1.96
N GLU A 291 -21.28 -11.93 -2.39
CA GLU A 291 -21.60 -11.70 -3.78
C GLU A 291 -22.22 -10.32 -3.97
N VAL A 292 -21.95 -9.71 -5.11
CA VAL A 292 -22.55 -8.44 -5.55
C VAL A 292 -23.00 -8.55 -7.01
N THR A 293 -23.78 -7.58 -7.45
CA THR A 293 -24.16 -7.45 -8.86
C THR A 293 -23.11 -6.67 -9.64
N GLY A 294 -22.62 -7.23 -10.72
CA GLY A 294 -21.78 -6.56 -11.70
C GLY A 294 -22.53 -6.29 -13.01
N VAL A 295 -21.90 -5.58 -13.95
CA VAL A 295 -22.47 -5.32 -15.28
C VAL A 295 -21.47 -5.74 -16.36
N LEU A 296 -21.97 -6.44 -17.36
CA LEU A 296 -21.20 -6.83 -18.56
C LEU A 296 -21.99 -6.55 -19.83
N ARG A 297 -21.26 -6.45 -20.95
CA ARG A 297 -21.84 -6.48 -22.30
C ARG A 297 -22.36 -7.86 -22.61
N ALA A 298 -23.62 -7.98 -23.05
CA ALA A 298 -24.17 -9.22 -23.58
C ALA A 298 -23.69 -9.45 -25.03
N ASP A 299 -23.66 -10.72 -25.45
CA ASP A 299 -23.24 -11.09 -26.80
C ASP A 299 -24.13 -10.43 -27.91
N GLY A 300 -25.38 -10.11 -27.59
CA GLY A 300 -26.31 -9.37 -28.46
C GLY A 300 -26.17 -7.84 -28.41
N GLY A 301 -25.14 -7.29 -27.73
CA GLY A 301 -24.84 -5.86 -27.69
C GLY A 301 -25.50 -5.06 -26.55
N GLY A 302 -26.48 -5.62 -25.84
CA GLY A 302 -27.09 -4.97 -24.65
C GLY A 302 -26.22 -5.09 -23.40
N LEU A 303 -26.68 -4.49 -22.30
CA LEU A 303 -26.06 -4.62 -20.98
C LEU A 303 -26.82 -5.68 -20.16
N ARG A 304 -26.08 -6.49 -19.41
CA ARG A 304 -26.64 -7.48 -18.50
C ARG A 304 -26.02 -7.40 -17.13
N GLN A 305 -26.82 -7.58 -16.13
CA GLN A 305 -26.35 -7.76 -14.76
C GLN A 305 -25.87 -9.21 -14.55
N VAL A 306 -24.79 -9.35 -13.79
CA VAL A 306 -24.17 -10.65 -13.48
C VAL A 306 -23.85 -10.72 -11.99
N ALA A 307 -23.98 -11.90 -11.41
CA ALA A 307 -23.49 -12.16 -10.07
C ALA A 307 -21.96 -12.22 -10.06
N VAL A 308 -21.34 -11.56 -9.09
CA VAL A 308 -19.89 -11.51 -8.91
C VAL A 308 -19.56 -11.96 -7.49
N ALA A 309 -18.92 -13.11 -7.37
CA ALA A 309 -18.42 -13.57 -6.09
C ALA A 309 -17.29 -12.64 -5.58
N VAL A 310 -17.46 -12.12 -4.38
CA VAL A 310 -16.49 -11.23 -3.71
C VAL A 310 -15.61 -12.02 -2.75
N LYS A 311 -16.20 -13.01 -2.06
CA LYS A 311 -15.51 -13.84 -1.09
C LYS A 311 -15.70 -15.32 -1.37
N ASP A 312 -14.72 -16.11 -1.00
CA ASP A 312 -14.82 -17.57 -1.01
C ASP A 312 -15.65 -18.11 0.17
N ALA A 313 -15.74 -19.44 0.28
CA ALA A 313 -16.48 -20.10 1.35
C ALA A 313 -15.89 -19.83 2.75
N ARG A 314 -14.61 -19.53 2.85
CA ARG A 314 -13.91 -19.20 4.11
C ARG A 314 -14.07 -17.73 4.50
N GLY A 315 -14.52 -16.89 3.58
CA GLY A 315 -14.65 -15.45 3.76
C GLY A 315 -13.43 -14.67 3.26
N ASP A 316 -12.48 -15.32 2.62
CA ASP A 316 -11.33 -14.69 2.00
C ASP A 316 -11.75 -13.92 0.74
N LEU A 317 -11.19 -12.74 0.54
CA LEU A 317 -11.43 -11.90 -0.63
C LEU A 317 -10.84 -12.56 -1.88
N LEU A 318 -11.64 -12.66 -2.93
CA LEU A 318 -11.22 -13.25 -4.20
C LEU A 318 -10.42 -12.23 -5.05
N ASP A 319 -9.36 -12.68 -5.69
CA ASP A 319 -8.55 -11.87 -6.61
C ASP A 319 -9.36 -11.39 -7.84
N THR A 320 -10.29 -12.22 -8.29
CA THR A 320 -11.23 -11.91 -9.39
C THR A 320 -12.22 -10.81 -9.04
N ALA A 321 -12.46 -10.57 -7.74
CA ALA A 321 -13.40 -9.56 -7.26
C ALA A 321 -12.79 -8.14 -7.24
N ILE A 322 -11.46 -8.01 -7.33
CA ILE A 322 -10.82 -6.71 -7.26
C ILE A 322 -11.22 -5.86 -8.48
N PRO A 323 -11.95 -4.76 -8.28
CA PRO A 323 -12.53 -4.00 -9.37
C PRO A 323 -11.49 -3.30 -10.24
N ARG A 324 -11.83 -3.01 -11.49
CA ARG A 324 -11.04 -2.18 -12.38
C ARG A 324 -11.58 -0.75 -12.37
N VAL A 325 -10.80 0.17 -11.85
CA VAL A 325 -11.13 1.60 -11.87
C VAL A 325 -10.05 2.35 -12.62
N THR A 326 -10.45 3.10 -13.63
CA THR A 326 -9.57 3.88 -14.50
C THR A 326 -9.60 5.34 -14.08
N ILE A 327 -8.43 5.97 -13.96
CA ILE A 327 -8.31 7.41 -13.73
C ILE A 327 -8.23 8.09 -15.08
N VAL A 328 -9.10 9.07 -15.32
CA VAL A 328 -9.11 9.91 -16.50
C VAL A 328 -8.79 11.34 -16.10
N LYS A 329 -7.69 11.86 -16.59
CA LYS A 329 -7.30 13.26 -16.34
C LYS A 329 -7.97 14.18 -17.33
N ASP A 330 -8.58 15.24 -16.84
CA ASP A 330 -9.04 16.32 -17.69
C ASP A 330 -7.92 17.33 -17.92
N VAL A 331 -7.79 17.80 -19.13
CA VAL A 331 -6.78 18.76 -19.56
C VAL A 331 -7.42 19.83 -20.44
N SER A 332 -6.76 21.00 -20.53
CA SER A 332 -7.13 22.06 -21.45
C SER A 332 -6.54 21.82 -22.83
N TYR A 333 -7.04 22.55 -23.82
CA TYR A 333 -6.53 22.53 -25.20
C TYR A 333 -6.62 21.14 -25.85
N LEU A 334 -7.75 20.47 -25.61
CA LEU A 334 -8.14 19.28 -26.36
C LEU A 334 -8.64 19.68 -27.75
N ASP A 335 -8.85 18.66 -28.62
CA ASP A 335 -9.38 18.87 -29.99
C ASP A 335 -10.63 19.75 -30.02
N ASP A 336 -10.84 20.43 -31.13
CA ASP A 336 -11.81 21.52 -31.33
C ASP A 336 -13.30 21.11 -31.38
N ASP A 337 -13.68 19.93 -30.89
CA ASP A 337 -15.09 19.55 -30.88
C ASP A 337 -15.85 20.22 -29.73
N HIS A 338 -16.40 21.38 -30.01
CA HIS A 338 -17.24 22.16 -29.09
C HIS A 338 -18.70 21.67 -29.05
N LEU A 339 -19.09 20.74 -29.91
CA LEU A 339 -20.49 20.30 -30.02
C LEU A 339 -20.90 19.23 -29.03
N GLY A 340 -19.97 18.70 -28.24
CA GLY A 340 -20.28 17.75 -27.18
C GLY A 340 -20.69 16.36 -27.69
N ASN A 341 -20.31 15.98 -28.94
CA ASN A 341 -20.61 14.66 -29.48
C ASN A 341 -19.73 13.59 -28.77
N PRO A 342 -20.28 12.70 -27.93
CA PRO A 342 -19.51 11.69 -27.22
C PRO A 342 -18.85 10.67 -28.17
N GLU A 343 -19.37 10.46 -29.39
CA GLU A 343 -18.82 9.46 -30.32
C GLU A 343 -17.42 9.82 -30.82
N THR A 344 -17.01 11.06 -30.65
CA THR A 344 -15.66 11.53 -31.00
C THR A 344 -14.64 11.35 -29.84
N GLU A 345 -15.09 10.96 -28.67
CA GLU A 345 -14.22 10.69 -27.50
C GLU A 345 -13.81 9.22 -27.46
N VAL A 346 -12.90 8.84 -28.34
CA VAL A 346 -12.55 7.44 -28.60
C VAL A 346 -11.96 6.76 -27.38
N ASP A 347 -11.10 7.44 -26.62
CA ASP A 347 -10.38 6.86 -25.48
C ASP A 347 -11.33 6.45 -24.34
N ILE A 348 -12.25 7.33 -23.95
CA ILE A 348 -13.23 7.05 -22.90
C ILE A 348 -14.22 5.97 -23.36
N LEU A 349 -14.67 6.03 -24.62
CA LEU A 349 -15.58 5.01 -25.16
C LEU A 349 -14.92 3.65 -25.27
N ALA A 350 -13.67 3.60 -25.74
CA ALA A 350 -12.90 2.36 -25.83
C ALA A 350 -12.66 1.74 -24.44
N GLU A 351 -12.30 2.54 -23.45
CA GLU A 351 -12.09 2.04 -22.10
C GLU A 351 -13.43 1.62 -21.44
N THR A 352 -14.51 2.34 -21.70
CA THR A 352 -15.86 1.96 -21.26
C THR A 352 -16.25 0.59 -21.83
N GLU A 353 -16.09 0.41 -23.14
CA GLU A 353 -16.41 -0.85 -23.80
C GLU A 353 -15.52 -1.99 -23.34
N ARG A 354 -14.22 -1.75 -23.16
CA ARG A 354 -13.29 -2.73 -22.60
C ARG A 354 -13.70 -3.18 -21.19
N ASN A 355 -14.08 -2.22 -20.33
CA ASN A 355 -14.54 -2.51 -19.00
C ASN A 355 -15.82 -3.36 -19.02
N LEU A 356 -16.80 -2.98 -19.83
CA LEU A 356 -18.06 -3.71 -19.98
C LEU A 356 -17.88 -5.13 -20.57
N ARG A 357 -16.84 -5.35 -21.36
CA ARG A 357 -16.57 -6.70 -21.93
C ARG A 357 -15.83 -7.63 -20.97
N HIS A 358 -14.92 -7.07 -20.16
CA HIS A 358 -13.93 -7.90 -19.46
C HIS A 358 -13.93 -7.75 -17.94
N HIS A 359 -14.65 -6.76 -17.39
CA HIS A 359 -14.58 -6.44 -15.97
C HIS A 359 -15.96 -6.15 -15.41
N SER A 360 -16.57 -7.16 -14.79
CA SER A 360 -17.91 -7.03 -14.23
C SER A 360 -18.05 -5.99 -13.13
N LEU A 361 -16.95 -5.67 -12.43
CA LEU A 361 -16.87 -4.56 -11.47
C LEU A 361 -15.86 -3.54 -11.99
N ALA A 362 -16.34 -2.44 -12.53
CA ALA A 362 -15.50 -1.38 -13.07
C ALA A 362 -16.11 0.00 -12.83
N GLY A 363 -15.28 1.03 -12.92
CA GLY A 363 -15.69 2.42 -12.76
C GLY A 363 -14.58 3.39 -13.18
N PHE A 364 -14.85 4.68 -13.00
CA PHE A 364 -13.93 5.75 -13.38
C PHE A 364 -13.72 6.75 -12.24
N VAL A 365 -12.54 7.34 -12.21
CA VAL A 365 -12.26 8.56 -11.47
C VAL A 365 -11.87 9.63 -12.46
N ILE A 366 -12.55 10.76 -12.42
CA ILE A 366 -12.20 11.95 -13.17
C ILE A 366 -11.32 12.82 -12.28
N GLU A 367 -10.08 13.05 -12.69
CA GLU A 367 -9.24 14.09 -12.12
C GLU A 367 -9.44 15.37 -12.94
N GLY A 368 -10.42 16.17 -12.52
CA GLY A 368 -10.82 17.38 -13.22
C GLY A 368 -10.13 18.64 -12.72
N HIS A 369 -10.56 19.78 -13.23
CA HIS A 369 -9.99 21.07 -12.84
C HIS A 369 -10.21 21.36 -11.35
N ALA A 370 -9.15 21.82 -10.67
CA ALA A 370 -9.25 22.29 -9.29
C ALA A 370 -10.11 23.58 -9.21
N PRO A 371 -10.85 23.77 -8.12
CA PRO A 371 -11.08 22.85 -7.00
C PRO A 371 -12.28 21.92 -7.23
N TYR A 372 -13.02 22.07 -8.30
CA TYR A 372 -14.35 21.51 -8.45
C TYR A 372 -14.42 20.13 -9.12
N GLY A 373 -13.29 19.59 -9.58
CA GLY A 373 -13.26 18.31 -10.29
C GLY A 373 -14.05 18.28 -11.61
N THR A 374 -14.20 19.43 -12.26
CA THR A 374 -14.97 19.55 -13.49
C THR A 374 -14.14 19.15 -14.71
N MET A 375 -14.81 18.53 -15.69
CA MET A 375 -14.26 18.36 -17.02
C MET A 375 -14.63 19.59 -17.86
N SER A 376 -13.68 20.11 -18.60
CA SER A 376 -13.88 21.25 -19.50
C SER A 376 -14.49 20.87 -20.84
N SER A 377 -14.26 19.64 -21.30
CA SER A 377 -14.76 19.14 -22.58
C SER A 377 -16.19 18.61 -22.48
N PRO A 378 -17.19 19.19 -23.16
CA PRO A 378 -18.56 18.70 -23.20
C PRO A 378 -18.68 17.26 -23.73
N ARG A 379 -17.88 16.89 -24.73
CA ARG A 379 -17.91 15.54 -25.30
C ARG A 379 -17.40 14.49 -24.30
N ARG A 380 -16.35 14.79 -23.55
CA ARG A 380 -15.81 13.91 -22.51
C ARG A 380 -16.79 13.77 -21.36
N TRP A 381 -17.45 14.87 -20.99
CA TRP A 381 -18.53 14.85 -20.00
C TRP A 381 -19.68 13.94 -20.45
N ALA A 382 -20.11 14.06 -21.72
CA ALA A 382 -21.17 13.22 -22.28
C ALA A 382 -20.77 11.74 -22.38
N ALA A 383 -19.52 11.44 -22.74
CA ALA A 383 -18.98 10.08 -22.74
C ALA A 383 -18.97 9.48 -21.33
N MET A 384 -18.58 10.25 -20.31
CA MET A 384 -18.63 9.81 -18.91
C MET A 384 -20.05 9.63 -18.37
N LEU A 385 -20.99 10.48 -18.78
CA LEU A 385 -22.41 10.27 -18.46
C LEU A 385 -22.92 8.96 -19.03
N ARG A 386 -22.54 8.64 -20.26
CA ARG A 386 -22.88 7.35 -20.89
C ARG A 386 -22.27 6.18 -20.11
N ALA A 387 -21.01 6.28 -19.66
CA ALA A 387 -20.38 5.27 -18.83
C ALA A 387 -21.13 5.06 -17.49
N ALA A 388 -21.46 6.15 -16.79
CA ALA A 388 -22.22 6.08 -15.53
C ALA A 388 -23.59 5.41 -15.72
N ARG A 389 -24.31 5.78 -16.77
CA ARG A 389 -25.61 5.20 -17.15
C ARG A 389 -25.52 3.76 -17.66
N SER A 390 -24.32 3.32 -18.04
CA SER A 390 -24.02 1.91 -18.33
C SER A 390 -23.73 1.06 -17.09
N GLY A 391 -23.87 1.63 -15.88
CA GLY A 391 -23.63 0.93 -14.63
C GLY A 391 -22.20 1.01 -14.10
N LEU A 392 -21.35 1.85 -14.70
CA LEU A 392 -19.97 2.09 -14.25
C LEU A 392 -19.92 3.37 -13.39
N PRO A 393 -19.85 3.30 -12.06
CA PRO A 393 -19.79 4.48 -11.22
C PRO A 393 -18.62 5.39 -11.56
N VAL A 394 -18.85 6.70 -11.52
CA VAL A 394 -17.87 7.74 -11.84
C VAL A 394 -17.73 8.69 -10.66
N VAL A 395 -16.50 8.89 -10.21
CA VAL A 395 -16.14 9.82 -9.13
C VAL A 395 -15.38 10.99 -9.70
N CYS A 396 -15.73 12.21 -9.30
CA CYS A 396 -15.00 13.42 -9.64
C CYS A 396 -14.11 13.86 -8.46
N VAL A 397 -12.86 14.19 -8.74
CA VAL A 397 -11.91 14.81 -7.81
C VAL A 397 -11.20 15.99 -8.45
N GLY A 398 -10.76 16.95 -7.66
CA GLY A 398 -9.97 18.08 -8.12
C GLY A 398 -8.50 17.74 -8.27
N ARG A 399 -7.89 18.25 -9.32
CA ARG A 399 -6.46 18.10 -9.59
C ARG A 399 -5.63 18.89 -8.57
N GLY A 400 -4.66 18.21 -7.93
CA GLY A 400 -3.72 18.84 -7.02
C GLY A 400 -4.36 19.54 -5.82
N ASN A 401 -5.49 19.05 -5.37
CA ASN A 401 -6.35 19.78 -4.47
C ASN A 401 -6.10 19.47 -3.01
N ASN A 402 -5.55 20.42 -2.28
CA ASN A 402 -5.31 20.28 -0.85
C ASN A 402 -6.51 20.68 0.01
N GLU A 403 -7.36 21.59 -0.44
CA GLU A 403 -8.40 22.21 0.38
C GLU A 403 -9.77 22.29 -0.30
N GLY A 404 -9.86 21.97 -1.57
CA GLY A 404 -11.13 21.98 -2.27
C GLY A 404 -11.93 20.71 -2.02
N PHE A 405 -13.22 20.85 -2.05
CA PHE A 405 -14.13 19.73 -1.94
C PHE A 405 -14.95 19.62 -3.22
N THR A 406 -14.79 18.49 -3.90
CA THR A 406 -15.56 18.17 -5.09
C THR A 406 -16.90 17.55 -4.66
N PRO A 407 -18.01 18.26 -4.83
CA PRO A 407 -19.34 17.75 -4.47
C PRO A 407 -19.87 16.76 -5.52
N PRO A 408 -20.85 15.92 -5.16
CA PRO A 408 -21.57 15.11 -6.15
C PRO A 408 -22.33 15.97 -7.15
N ARG A 409 -22.48 15.48 -8.40
CA ARG A 409 -23.17 16.17 -9.48
C ARG A 409 -24.00 15.22 -10.33
N GLY A 410 -25.30 15.28 -10.21
CA GLY A 410 -26.21 14.43 -10.97
C GLY A 410 -26.00 12.96 -10.67
N VAL A 411 -25.40 12.22 -11.60
CA VAL A 411 -25.04 10.81 -11.44
C VAL A 411 -23.54 10.59 -11.21
N PHE A 412 -22.79 11.65 -10.94
CA PHE A 412 -21.39 11.57 -10.58
C PHE A 412 -21.20 11.73 -9.08
N LEU A 413 -20.40 10.87 -8.51
CA LEU A 413 -19.96 10.93 -7.11
C LEU A 413 -18.98 12.07 -6.91
N GLY A 414 -19.08 12.74 -5.78
CA GLY A 414 -18.09 13.70 -5.33
C GLY A 414 -17.02 13.02 -4.49
N GLY A 415 -15.78 13.12 -4.91
CA GLY A 415 -14.64 12.55 -4.17
C GLY A 415 -14.13 13.45 -3.04
N GLY A 416 -14.82 14.58 -2.75
CA GLY A 416 -14.41 15.50 -1.70
C GLY A 416 -13.00 16.04 -1.96
N ASN A 417 -12.11 15.89 -0.99
CA ASN A 417 -10.71 16.29 -1.04
C ASN A 417 -9.74 15.11 -1.27
N LEU A 418 -10.23 13.96 -1.72
CA LEU A 418 -9.37 12.84 -2.06
C LEU A 418 -8.54 13.12 -3.31
N THR A 419 -7.31 12.58 -3.34
CA THR A 419 -6.56 12.49 -4.59
C THR A 419 -7.19 11.45 -5.51
N ALA A 420 -6.91 11.52 -6.81
CA ALA A 420 -7.44 10.56 -7.77
C ALA A 420 -7.07 9.11 -7.43
N THR A 421 -5.86 8.87 -6.94
CA THR A 421 -5.39 7.54 -6.52
C THR A 421 -6.15 7.02 -5.31
N LYS A 422 -6.41 7.87 -4.31
CA LYS A 422 -7.18 7.51 -3.12
C LYS A 422 -8.67 7.29 -3.46
N ALA A 423 -9.26 8.18 -4.26
CA ALA A 423 -10.63 8.02 -4.73
C ALA A 423 -10.82 6.73 -5.54
N ARG A 424 -9.82 6.33 -6.33
CA ARG A 424 -9.81 5.05 -7.04
C ARG A 424 -9.92 3.86 -6.08
N LEU A 425 -9.13 3.83 -5.04
CA LEU A 425 -9.14 2.75 -4.04
C LEU A 425 -10.47 2.69 -3.28
N LEU A 426 -10.99 3.84 -2.89
CA LEU A 426 -12.30 3.91 -2.23
C LEU A 426 -13.43 3.45 -3.15
N LEU A 427 -13.41 3.84 -4.43
CA LEU A 427 -14.39 3.37 -5.41
C LEU A 427 -14.29 1.85 -5.62
N MET A 428 -13.08 1.28 -5.65
CA MET A 428 -12.89 -0.16 -5.71
C MET A 428 -13.53 -0.86 -4.50
N ALA A 429 -13.31 -0.33 -3.30
CA ALA A 429 -13.92 -0.88 -2.09
C ALA A 429 -15.46 -0.78 -2.11
N CYS A 430 -16.00 0.34 -2.57
CA CYS A 430 -17.46 0.51 -2.75
C CYS A 430 -18.05 -0.46 -3.78
N LEU A 431 -17.36 -0.71 -4.91
CA LEU A 431 -17.79 -1.68 -5.91
C LEU A 431 -17.86 -3.10 -5.33
N MET A 432 -16.91 -3.50 -4.49
CA MET A 432 -16.97 -4.78 -3.78
C MET A 432 -18.07 -4.84 -2.71
N ARG A 433 -18.46 -3.69 -2.18
CA ARG A 433 -19.49 -3.60 -1.14
C ARG A 433 -20.92 -3.57 -1.71
N PHE A 434 -21.14 -2.80 -2.77
CA PHE A 434 -22.46 -2.47 -3.28
C PHE A 434 -22.73 -2.99 -4.71
N GLY A 435 -21.70 -3.45 -5.41
CA GLY A 435 -21.78 -3.86 -6.81
C GLY A 435 -21.84 -2.69 -7.78
N SER A 436 -21.95 -2.98 -9.06
CA SER A 436 -22.18 -1.97 -10.11
C SER A 436 -23.52 -1.30 -9.96
N ALA A 437 -23.64 -0.06 -10.41
CA ALA A 437 -24.94 0.61 -10.46
C ALA A 437 -25.88 -0.08 -11.50
N PRO A 438 -27.20 0.03 -11.35
CA PRO A 438 -28.12 -0.51 -12.34
C PRO A 438 -27.92 0.23 -13.68
N PRO A 439 -27.68 -0.51 -14.80
CA PRO A 439 -27.51 0.10 -16.11
C PRO A 439 -28.86 0.51 -16.68
N ALA A 440 -28.89 1.62 -17.42
CA ALA A 440 -30.04 1.95 -18.23
C ALA A 440 -30.15 1.02 -19.45
N SER A 441 -31.37 0.78 -19.91
CA SER A 441 -31.63 -0.01 -21.13
C SER A 441 -31.02 0.66 -22.37
N ASP A 442 -31.12 2.00 -22.45
CA ASP A 442 -30.38 2.84 -23.38
C ASP A 442 -29.59 3.90 -22.61
N PRO A 443 -28.27 3.75 -22.45
CA PRO A 443 -27.44 4.72 -21.75
C PRO A 443 -27.38 6.12 -22.42
N ALA A 444 -27.71 6.20 -23.70
CA ALA A 444 -27.78 7.49 -24.40
C ALA A 444 -29.07 8.26 -24.02
N SER A 445 -30.17 7.53 -23.81
CA SER A 445 -31.50 8.12 -23.55
C SER A 445 -32.22 7.37 -22.41
N PRO A 446 -31.70 7.46 -21.14
CA PRO A 446 -32.31 6.76 -20.02
C PRO A 446 -33.65 7.36 -19.64
N THR A 447 -34.56 6.52 -19.18
CA THR A 447 -35.83 6.96 -18.58
C THR A 447 -35.63 7.62 -17.23
N GLY A 448 -36.64 8.40 -16.78
CA GLY A 448 -36.62 9.02 -15.46
C GLY A 448 -36.48 7.97 -14.33
N ALA A 449 -37.21 6.87 -14.42
CA ALA A 449 -37.16 5.78 -13.43
C ALA A 449 -35.77 5.10 -13.36
N GLU A 450 -35.09 4.93 -14.50
CA GLU A 450 -33.72 4.39 -14.54
C GLU A 450 -32.73 5.35 -13.89
N LEU A 451 -32.88 6.66 -14.16
CA LEU A 451 -32.04 7.69 -13.51
C LEU A 451 -32.25 7.72 -11.98
N ASP A 452 -33.47 7.57 -11.52
CA ASP A 452 -33.79 7.56 -10.09
C ASP A 452 -33.23 6.29 -9.42
N ALA A 453 -33.34 5.15 -10.06
CA ALA A 453 -32.73 3.90 -9.59
C ALA A 453 -31.19 4.01 -9.53
N LEU A 454 -30.58 4.61 -10.53
CA LEU A 454 -29.14 4.89 -10.59
C LEU A 454 -28.72 5.81 -9.43
N ARG A 455 -29.42 6.94 -9.22
CA ARG A 455 -29.12 7.89 -8.13
C ARG A 455 -29.26 7.23 -6.78
N GLY A 456 -30.36 6.53 -6.51
CA GLY A 456 -30.58 5.86 -5.23
C GLY A 456 -29.54 4.76 -4.94
N HIS A 457 -28.95 4.14 -5.99
CA HIS A 457 -27.85 3.23 -5.79
C HIS A 457 -26.55 3.98 -5.45
N LEU A 458 -26.28 5.09 -6.12
CA LEU A 458 -25.07 5.90 -5.92
C LEU A 458 -25.05 6.67 -4.59
N GLU A 459 -26.20 6.94 -3.98
CA GLU A 459 -26.29 7.53 -2.65
C GLU A 459 -25.53 6.71 -1.60
N LYS A 460 -25.58 5.38 -1.66
CA LYS A 460 -24.82 4.49 -0.78
C LYS A 460 -23.30 4.65 -0.94
N TYR A 461 -22.86 4.90 -2.16
CA TYR A 461 -21.46 5.19 -2.44
C TYR A 461 -21.07 6.55 -1.88
N GLN A 462 -21.91 7.56 -2.09
CA GLN A 462 -21.63 8.91 -1.61
C GLN A 462 -21.53 8.97 -0.09
N GLU A 463 -22.38 8.26 0.64
CA GLU A 463 -22.28 8.13 2.11
C GLU A 463 -20.91 7.60 2.56
N VAL A 464 -20.34 6.66 1.79
CA VAL A 464 -18.99 6.15 2.06
C VAL A 464 -17.95 7.21 1.72
N PHE A 465 -18.05 7.87 0.59
CA PHE A 465 -17.12 8.95 0.20
C PHE A 465 -17.13 10.11 1.20
N ASP A 466 -18.27 10.42 1.77
CA ASP A 466 -18.44 11.50 2.75
C ASP A 466 -17.87 11.15 4.13
N SER A 467 -17.76 9.87 4.45
CA SER A 467 -17.37 9.41 5.79
C SER A 467 -15.97 8.78 5.87
N HIS A 468 -15.31 8.48 4.72
CA HIS A 468 -13.99 7.80 4.66
C HIS A 468 -12.87 8.65 4.08
#